data_3e123dadb4faad5362d8d125876f20b3
#
_entry.id   3e123dadb4faad5362d8d125876f20b3
#
_cell.length_a   1.000
_cell.length_b   1.000
_cell.length_c   1.000
_cell.angle_alpha   90.00
_cell.angle_beta   90.00
_cell.angle_gamma   90.00
#
_symmetry.space_group_name_H-M   'P 1'
#
loop_
_entity.id
_entity.type
_entity.pdbx_description
1 polymer ?
#
loop_
_entity_poly.entity_id
_entity_poly.type
_entity_poly.pdbx_seq_one_letter_code
_entity_poly.pdbx_strand_id
1 'polypeptide(L)'
;MKDKSWFEAMEARIPKGEVRTRFAPSPTGYMHVGNLRTALYTYLIARRAGGKFILRIEDTDQGRLVEGAVDVIYKTMRECGLSHDEGPDVGGPVGPYVQTERRSLYMDYAELLIERGHAYRCFCEKTEEAAEGFKHEDDPCRSLSKEESDARAAAGEPFVIRQRIPHEGATTFHDEIFGDITAPNADLDDQVLMKRDGLPTYNFANVIDDHLMGISHVVRGTEYLSSAPKYNLLYEGFGWEVPKYVHCSPVMRDAHNKMSKRHGDPSYEDLIAQGYLTEAVVNYVALLGWSPGGEREIYSLKELEEVFDLHGLSKSPAIFDIEKLRWLNSEYIRAMSPEAFAKAAEPYIRQAVKNPDIDPAAIAALLQQRTEVLTDIPAKLGFFDALPEYGPELFENKKSKSTQESSKKFLALAKERLAALESWADEPILEAMKSLAEAEGVKNAAVMWPVRIAVSGQTVTP
;
A
#
# COMPACT_ATOMS: atom_id res chain seq x y z
N MET A 1 -25.21 24.02 -20.88
CA MET A 1 -25.54 23.57 -19.51
C MET A 1 -26.88 22.86 -19.51
N LYS A 2 -27.05 21.84 -18.71
CA LYS A 2 -28.29 21.09 -18.48
C LYS A 2 -29.28 21.95 -17.69
N ASP A 3 -30.56 21.60 -17.77
CA ASP A 3 -31.61 22.27 -17.02
C ASP A 3 -31.69 21.79 -15.55
N LYS A 4 -32.51 22.50 -14.76
CA LYS A 4 -32.68 22.19 -13.34
C LYS A 4 -33.17 20.75 -13.09
N SER A 5 -34.05 20.24 -13.95
CA SER A 5 -34.64 18.91 -13.81
C SER A 5 -33.58 17.80 -13.97
N TRP A 6 -32.58 18.03 -14.82
CA TRP A 6 -31.46 17.11 -14.97
C TRP A 6 -30.58 17.03 -13.72
N PHE A 7 -30.25 18.18 -13.10
CA PHE A 7 -29.50 18.19 -11.84
C PHE A 7 -30.28 17.51 -10.71
N GLU A 8 -31.62 17.79 -10.60
CA GLU A 8 -32.48 17.12 -9.62
C GLU A 8 -32.52 15.59 -9.84
N ALA A 9 -32.53 15.13 -11.08
CA ALA A 9 -32.46 13.70 -11.41
C ALA A 9 -31.11 13.08 -11.03
N MET A 10 -30.01 13.82 -11.17
CA MET A 10 -28.68 13.36 -10.70
C MET A 10 -28.64 13.24 -9.18
N GLU A 11 -29.13 14.24 -8.45
CA GLU A 11 -29.22 14.22 -6.98
C GLU A 11 -30.10 13.07 -6.46
N ALA A 12 -31.19 12.74 -7.13
CA ALA A 12 -32.09 11.64 -6.76
C ALA A 12 -31.44 10.24 -6.86
N ARG A 13 -30.34 10.10 -7.60
CA ARG A 13 -29.61 8.83 -7.76
C ARG A 13 -28.59 8.58 -6.67
N ILE A 14 -28.24 9.61 -5.89
CA ILE A 14 -27.19 9.53 -4.88
C ILE A 14 -27.64 8.61 -3.74
N PRO A 15 -26.90 7.53 -3.43
CA PRO A 15 -27.18 6.69 -2.27
C PRO A 15 -27.04 7.49 -0.97
N LYS A 16 -27.98 7.28 -0.04
CA LYS A 16 -28.00 7.98 1.26
C LYS A 16 -28.09 7.01 2.42
N GLY A 17 -27.57 7.44 3.57
CA GLY A 17 -27.75 6.74 4.84
C GLY A 17 -26.79 5.57 5.11
N GLU A 18 -25.84 5.31 4.23
CA GLU A 18 -24.78 4.30 4.44
C GLU A 18 -23.38 4.94 4.37
N VAL A 19 -22.42 4.33 5.04
CA VAL A 19 -21.01 4.71 4.88
C VAL A 19 -20.52 4.27 3.51
N ARG A 20 -20.03 5.22 2.73
CA ARG A 20 -19.47 4.97 1.40
C ARG A 20 -18.09 5.59 1.31
N THR A 21 -17.13 4.78 0.95
CA THR A 21 -15.74 5.19 0.80
C THR A 21 -15.25 4.86 -0.61
N ARG A 22 -14.18 5.49 -1.05
CA ARG A 22 -13.59 5.18 -2.36
C ARG A 22 -12.07 5.14 -2.31
N PHE A 23 -11.49 4.12 -2.91
CA PHE A 23 -10.12 4.17 -3.38
C PHE A 23 -10.14 4.72 -4.81
N ALA A 24 -9.39 5.80 -5.03
CA ALA A 24 -9.44 6.55 -6.27
C ALA A 24 -8.04 6.75 -6.87
N PRO A 25 -7.40 5.65 -7.33
CA PRO A 25 -6.04 5.73 -7.85
C PRO A 25 -5.99 6.31 -9.26
N SER A 26 -4.94 7.11 -9.53
CA SER A 26 -4.52 7.41 -10.89
C SER A 26 -3.68 6.24 -11.43
N PRO A 27 -3.92 5.74 -12.65
CA PRO A 27 -3.21 4.58 -13.21
C PRO A 27 -1.81 4.97 -13.72
N THR A 28 -0.88 5.17 -12.79
CA THR A 28 0.49 5.65 -13.05
C THR A 28 1.57 4.60 -12.80
N GLY A 29 1.21 3.32 -12.73
CA GLY A 29 2.11 2.18 -12.55
C GLY A 29 1.83 1.37 -11.27
N TYR A 30 2.87 0.71 -10.74
CA TYR A 30 2.76 -0.18 -9.57
C TYR A 30 2.20 0.51 -8.33
N MET A 31 1.54 -0.28 -7.47
CA MET A 31 0.94 0.24 -6.26
C MET A 31 2.00 0.46 -5.17
N HIS A 32 2.30 1.72 -4.89
CA HIS A 32 3.18 2.11 -3.81
C HIS A 32 2.59 1.75 -2.43
N VAL A 33 3.44 1.40 -1.45
CA VAL A 33 2.99 1.03 -0.08
C VAL A 33 2.04 2.07 0.53
N GLY A 34 2.30 3.36 0.31
CA GLY A 34 1.40 4.45 0.77
C GLY A 34 0.02 4.42 0.12
N ASN A 35 -0.07 4.07 -1.18
CA ASN A 35 -1.34 3.93 -1.88
C ASN A 35 -2.08 2.68 -1.40
N LEU A 36 -1.36 1.57 -1.22
CA LEU A 36 -1.95 0.35 -0.65
C LEU A 36 -2.51 0.61 0.76
N ARG A 37 -1.79 1.37 1.59
CA ARG A 37 -2.28 1.77 2.92
C ARG A 37 -3.56 2.60 2.83
N THR A 38 -3.60 3.57 1.92
CA THR A 38 -4.81 4.38 1.72
C THR A 38 -5.99 3.52 1.25
N ALA A 39 -5.76 2.58 0.31
CA ALA A 39 -6.76 1.63 -0.12
C ALA A 39 -7.27 0.76 1.04
N LEU A 40 -6.34 0.21 1.83
CA LEU A 40 -6.65 -0.63 2.99
C LEU A 40 -7.48 0.13 4.05
N TYR A 41 -7.07 1.34 4.44
CA TYR A 41 -7.81 2.13 5.42
C TYR A 41 -9.21 2.49 4.91
N THR A 42 -9.30 2.87 3.65
CA THR A 42 -10.58 3.17 2.97
C THR A 42 -11.51 1.94 3.00
N TYR A 43 -10.97 0.76 2.69
CA TYR A 43 -11.67 -0.53 2.76
C TYR A 43 -12.13 -0.84 4.19
N LEU A 44 -11.22 -0.71 5.17
CA LEU A 44 -11.52 -1.02 6.57
C LEU A 44 -12.61 -0.12 7.16
N ILE A 45 -12.62 1.18 6.84
CA ILE A 45 -13.68 2.11 7.24
C ILE A 45 -15.04 1.63 6.71
N ALA A 46 -15.11 1.27 5.43
CA ALA A 46 -16.35 0.77 4.84
C ALA A 46 -16.81 -0.54 5.50
N ARG A 47 -15.90 -1.52 5.64
CA ARG A 47 -16.23 -2.84 6.19
C ARG A 47 -16.63 -2.75 7.66
N ARG A 48 -15.93 -1.97 8.47
CA ARG A 48 -16.27 -1.74 9.89
C ARG A 48 -17.68 -1.17 10.08
N ALA A 49 -18.12 -0.32 9.16
CA ALA A 49 -19.43 0.32 9.20
C ALA A 49 -20.53 -0.49 8.49
N GLY A 50 -20.20 -1.64 7.90
CA GLY A 50 -21.15 -2.38 7.05
C GLY A 50 -21.55 -1.64 5.77
N GLY A 51 -20.72 -0.71 5.32
CA GLY A 51 -20.94 0.18 4.19
C GLY A 51 -20.35 -0.34 2.87
N LYS A 52 -20.16 0.57 1.90
CA LYS A 52 -19.69 0.29 0.55
C LYS A 52 -18.29 0.83 0.31
N PHE A 53 -17.45 0.00 -0.28
CA PHE A 53 -16.12 0.34 -0.77
C PHE A 53 -16.12 0.42 -2.29
N ILE A 54 -15.77 1.56 -2.85
CA ILE A 54 -15.86 1.88 -4.28
C ILE A 54 -14.45 2.00 -4.86
N LEU A 55 -14.23 1.44 -6.04
CA LEU A 55 -13.05 1.70 -6.86
C LEU A 55 -13.40 2.71 -7.95
N ARG A 56 -12.70 3.85 -7.99
CA ARG A 56 -12.81 4.86 -9.05
C ARG A 56 -11.44 5.08 -9.70
N ILE A 57 -11.35 4.96 -11.01
CA ILE A 57 -10.12 5.24 -11.76
C ILE A 57 -10.07 6.71 -12.13
N GLU A 58 -9.02 7.42 -11.67
CA GLU A 58 -8.81 8.84 -11.93
C GLU A 58 -7.74 9.03 -13.01
N ASP A 59 -8.20 9.04 -14.27
CA ASP A 59 -7.39 9.06 -15.48
C ASP A 59 -7.42 10.40 -16.23
N THR A 60 -7.82 11.50 -15.59
CA THR A 60 -7.92 12.84 -16.20
C THR A 60 -6.57 13.47 -16.57
N ASP A 61 -5.47 12.99 -16.00
CA ASP A 61 -4.10 13.37 -16.38
C ASP A 61 -3.52 12.37 -17.39
N GLN A 62 -3.90 12.55 -18.65
CA GLN A 62 -3.55 11.66 -19.75
C GLN A 62 -2.03 11.54 -20.00
N GLY A 63 -1.25 12.56 -19.61
CA GLY A 63 0.23 12.57 -19.80
C GLY A 63 0.97 11.65 -18.82
N ARG A 64 0.30 11.15 -17.78
CA ARG A 64 0.91 10.30 -16.74
C ARG A 64 0.39 8.86 -16.75
N LEU A 65 -0.50 8.52 -17.66
CA LEU A 65 -1.04 7.17 -17.75
C LEU A 65 0.03 6.17 -18.17
N VAL A 66 0.01 5.01 -17.53
CA VAL A 66 0.88 3.87 -17.86
C VAL A 66 0.00 2.71 -18.31
N GLU A 67 0.30 2.16 -19.48
CA GLU A 67 -0.40 0.99 -20.01
C GLU A 67 -0.30 -0.19 -19.02
N GLY A 68 -1.40 -0.89 -18.79
CA GLY A 68 -1.48 -2.00 -17.84
C GLY A 68 -1.57 -1.61 -16.37
N ALA A 69 -1.46 -0.32 -16.00
CA ALA A 69 -1.49 0.09 -14.60
C ALA A 69 -2.84 -0.20 -13.92
N VAL A 70 -3.94 -0.17 -14.65
CA VAL A 70 -5.27 -0.53 -14.13
C VAL A 70 -5.31 -2.02 -13.76
N ASP A 71 -4.73 -2.90 -14.59
CA ASP A 71 -4.68 -4.34 -14.31
C ASP A 71 -3.84 -4.62 -13.05
N VAL A 72 -2.75 -3.86 -12.84
CA VAL A 72 -1.96 -3.95 -11.62
C VAL A 72 -2.78 -3.56 -10.40
N ILE A 73 -3.58 -2.49 -10.47
CA ILE A 73 -4.48 -2.08 -9.38
C ILE A 73 -5.47 -3.21 -9.05
N TYR A 74 -6.17 -3.77 -10.04
CA TYR A 74 -7.09 -4.87 -9.83
C TYR A 74 -6.41 -6.11 -9.24
N LYS A 75 -5.24 -6.47 -9.77
CA LYS A 75 -4.46 -7.60 -9.29
C LYS A 75 -4.10 -7.42 -7.81
N THR A 76 -3.49 -6.29 -7.46
CA THR A 76 -3.05 -6.00 -6.09
C THR A 76 -4.23 -5.98 -5.11
N MET A 77 -5.33 -5.32 -5.46
CA MET A 77 -6.53 -5.30 -4.62
C MET A 77 -7.08 -6.71 -4.37
N ARG A 78 -7.18 -7.52 -5.43
CA ARG A 78 -7.64 -8.91 -5.32
C ARG A 78 -6.72 -9.77 -4.47
N GLU A 79 -5.40 -9.68 -4.66
CA GLU A 79 -4.42 -10.43 -3.89
C GLU A 79 -4.45 -10.03 -2.41
N CYS A 80 -4.60 -8.74 -2.11
CA CYS A 80 -4.73 -8.22 -0.75
C CYS A 80 -6.12 -8.47 -0.12
N GLY A 81 -7.07 -9.05 -0.84
CA GLY A 81 -8.44 -9.30 -0.35
C GLY A 81 -9.31 -8.04 -0.26
N LEU A 82 -8.91 -6.92 -0.86
CA LEU A 82 -9.63 -5.65 -0.83
C LEU A 82 -10.74 -5.60 -1.91
N SER A 83 -11.75 -6.43 -1.75
CA SER A 83 -12.87 -6.51 -2.71
C SER A 83 -13.72 -5.24 -2.64
N HIS A 84 -13.90 -4.56 -3.79
CA HIS A 84 -14.78 -3.40 -3.90
C HIS A 84 -16.20 -3.83 -4.29
N ASP A 85 -17.19 -3.06 -3.83
CA ASP A 85 -18.62 -3.31 -4.05
C ASP A 85 -19.10 -2.67 -5.36
N GLU A 86 -18.45 -1.58 -5.77
CA GLU A 86 -18.74 -0.83 -6.99
C GLU A 86 -17.44 -0.43 -7.67
N GLY A 87 -17.41 -0.44 -8.99
CA GLY A 87 -16.21 -0.08 -9.75
C GLY A 87 -16.36 -0.29 -11.24
N PRO A 88 -15.32 -0.02 -12.06
CA PRO A 88 -15.42 -0.16 -13.51
C PRO A 88 -15.69 -1.58 -13.97
N ASP A 89 -15.19 -2.58 -13.27
CA ASP A 89 -15.29 -4.01 -13.61
C ASP A 89 -16.56 -4.68 -13.05
N VAL A 90 -17.06 -4.21 -11.90
CA VAL A 90 -18.26 -4.79 -11.25
C VAL A 90 -19.52 -3.95 -11.46
N GLY A 91 -19.38 -2.72 -11.94
CA GLY A 91 -20.50 -1.79 -12.13
C GLY A 91 -21.01 -1.21 -10.82
N GLY A 92 -22.24 -0.71 -10.84
CA GLY A 92 -22.93 -0.12 -9.67
C GLY A 92 -23.90 0.99 -10.08
N PRO A 93 -24.67 1.54 -9.10
CA PRO A 93 -25.79 2.46 -9.40
C PRO A 93 -25.37 3.88 -9.80
N VAL A 94 -24.12 4.28 -9.50
CA VAL A 94 -23.64 5.66 -9.66
C VAL A 94 -22.50 5.80 -10.69
N GLY A 95 -22.27 4.76 -11.49
CA GLY A 95 -21.28 4.79 -12.58
C GLY A 95 -21.57 5.86 -13.65
N PRO A 96 -20.62 6.02 -14.59
CA PRO A 96 -19.34 5.30 -14.76
C PRO A 96 -18.35 5.56 -13.63
N TYR A 97 -17.38 4.64 -13.44
CA TYR A 97 -16.37 4.74 -12.38
C TYR A 97 -14.95 5.06 -12.93
N VAL A 98 -14.87 5.48 -14.19
CA VAL A 98 -13.67 6.02 -14.83
C VAL A 98 -13.92 7.49 -15.15
N GLN A 99 -13.02 8.37 -14.73
CA GLN A 99 -13.28 9.82 -14.80
C GLN A 99 -13.40 10.33 -16.25
N THR A 100 -12.60 9.83 -17.19
CA THR A 100 -12.72 10.25 -18.60
C THR A 100 -14.06 9.89 -19.21
N GLU A 101 -14.73 8.84 -18.77
CA GLU A 101 -16.08 8.45 -19.21
C GLU A 101 -17.17 9.41 -18.66
N ARG A 102 -16.84 10.20 -17.63
CA ARG A 102 -17.72 11.19 -17.01
C ARG A 102 -17.52 12.63 -17.54
N ARG A 103 -16.66 12.80 -18.52
CA ARG A 103 -16.21 14.12 -19.04
C ARG A 103 -17.35 15.12 -19.27
N SER A 104 -18.48 14.67 -19.80
CA SER A 104 -19.64 15.56 -20.09
C SER A 104 -20.28 16.14 -18.83
N LEU A 105 -20.18 15.44 -17.68
CA LEU A 105 -20.75 15.91 -16.41
C LEU A 105 -20.05 17.15 -15.89
N TYR A 106 -18.73 17.16 -15.94
CA TYR A 106 -17.92 18.20 -15.27
C TYR A 106 -18.17 19.58 -15.85
N MET A 107 -18.35 19.69 -17.16
CA MET A 107 -18.66 20.98 -17.79
C MET A 107 -20.00 21.52 -17.34
N ASP A 108 -21.04 20.67 -17.24
CA ASP A 108 -22.37 21.12 -16.79
C ASP A 108 -22.33 21.63 -15.34
N TYR A 109 -21.58 20.98 -14.45
CA TYR A 109 -21.39 21.44 -13.06
C TYR A 109 -20.50 22.69 -12.97
N ALA A 110 -19.49 22.84 -13.83
CA ALA A 110 -18.69 24.06 -13.89
C ALA A 110 -19.51 25.27 -14.33
N GLU A 111 -20.37 25.11 -15.33
CA GLU A 111 -21.29 26.15 -15.77
C GLU A 111 -22.30 26.50 -14.66
N LEU A 112 -22.78 25.52 -13.90
CA LEU A 112 -23.66 25.76 -12.74
C LEU A 112 -22.96 26.62 -11.67
N LEU A 113 -21.67 26.42 -11.42
CA LEU A 113 -20.89 27.27 -10.51
C LEU A 113 -20.73 28.70 -11.04
N ILE A 114 -20.56 28.88 -12.37
CA ILE A 114 -20.53 30.22 -12.98
C ILE A 114 -21.86 30.95 -12.75
N GLU A 115 -22.98 30.25 -12.98
CA GLU A 115 -24.30 30.85 -12.74
C GLU A 115 -24.54 31.23 -11.28
N ARG A 116 -24.00 30.44 -10.36
CA ARG A 116 -24.09 30.70 -8.91
C ARG A 116 -23.06 31.72 -8.41
N GLY A 117 -22.15 32.17 -9.28
CA GLY A 117 -21.11 33.15 -8.94
C GLY A 117 -19.90 32.60 -8.21
N HIS A 118 -19.75 31.27 -8.16
CA HIS A 118 -18.63 30.59 -7.50
C HIS A 118 -17.50 30.15 -8.47
N ALA A 119 -17.67 30.42 -9.78
CA ALA A 119 -16.64 30.23 -10.80
C ALA A 119 -16.72 31.33 -11.87
N TYR A 120 -15.70 31.39 -12.73
CA TYR A 120 -15.65 32.30 -13.86
C TYR A 120 -14.78 31.76 -14.99
N ARG A 121 -15.00 32.26 -16.24
CA ARG A 121 -14.17 31.93 -17.38
C ARG A 121 -12.98 32.86 -17.45
N CYS A 122 -11.77 32.29 -17.51
CA CYS A 122 -10.53 33.02 -17.68
C CYS A 122 -9.99 32.78 -19.11
N PHE A 123 -9.86 33.85 -19.88
CA PHE A 123 -9.41 33.87 -21.27
C PHE A 123 -7.93 34.21 -21.41
N CYS A 124 -7.20 34.44 -20.32
CA CYS A 124 -5.80 34.80 -20.33
C CYS A 124 -4.95 33.77 -21.05
N GLU A 125 -3.95 34.20 -21.81
CA GLU A 125 -2.98 33.30 -22.40
C GLU A 125 -2.18 32.56 -21.32
N LYS A 126 -1.66 31.38 -21.70
CA LYS A 126 -0.86 30.55 -20.80
C LYS A 126 0.50 31.21 -20.58
N THR A 127 0.64 32.02 -19.55
CA THR A 127 1.96 32.44 -19.02
C THR A 127 2.40 31.48 -17.94
N GLU A 128 3.70 31.43 -17.60
CA GLU A 128 4.20 30.62 -16.48
C GLU A 128 3.49 30.96 -15.17
N GLU A 129 3.21 32.24 -14.94
CA GLU A 129 2.43 32.75 -13.81
C GLU A 129 0.96 32.25 -13.82
N ALA A 130 0.35 32.11 -14.98
CA ALA A 130 -1.00 31.58 -15.13
C ALA A 130 -1.09 30.06 -14.90
N ALA A 131 0.04 29.34 -14.94
CA ALA A 131 0.09 27.91 -14.65
C ALA A 131 0.09 27.60 -13.14
N GLU A 132 0.58 28.53 -12.31
CA GLU A 132 0.63 28.41 -10.85
C GLU A 132 -0.67 28.83 -10.14
N GLY A 133 -1.60 29.44 -10.85
CA GLY A 133 -2.83 30.03 -10.32
C GLY A 133 -2.68 31.54 -10.07
N PHE A 134 -3.72 32.31 -10.42
CA PHE A 134 -3.76 33.74 -10.12
C PHE A 134 -4.15 33.95 -8.66
N LYS A 135 -3.45 34.86 -7.98
CA LYS A 135 -4.00 35.49 -6.78
C LYS A 135 -5.23 36.29 -7.18
N HIS A 136 -6.17 36.43 -6.27
CA HIS A 136 -7.50 37.01 -6.50
C HIS A 136 -7.48 38.37 -7.25
N GLU A 137 -6.43 39.16 -7.06
CA GLU A 137 -6.34 40.54 -7.54
C GLU A 137 -5.77 40.62 -8.97
N ASP A 138 -5.14 39.55 -9.49
CA ASP A 138 -4.35 39.61 -10.69
C ASP A 138 -5.06 39.08 -11.95
N ASP A 139 -6.20 38.38 -11.83
CA ASP A 139 -6.94 37.87 -12.98
C ASP A 139 -7.98 38.90 -13.50
N PRO A 140 -7.71 39.58 -14.64
CA PRO A 140 -8.65 40.59 -15.18
C PRO A 140 -10.00 39.96 -15.60
N CYS A 141 -10.03 38.67 -15.89
CA CYS A 141 -11.24 37.95 -16.29
C CYS A 141 -12.24 37.78 -15.13
N ARG A 142 -11.74 37.88 -13.88
CA ARG A 142 -12.56 37.75 -12.68
C ARG A 142 -13.63 38.84 -12.57
N SER A 143 -13.34 40.04 -13.12
CA SER A 143 -14.24 41.22 -13.10
C SER A 143 -15.11 41.37 -14.34
N LEU A 144 -14.99 40.46 -15.34
CA LEU A 144 -15.85 40.47 -16.52
C LEU A 144 -17.33 40.29 -16.11
N SER A 145 -18.23 41.03 -16.76
CA SER A 145 -19.66 40.76 -16.65
C SER A 145 -19.99 39.38 -17.26
N LYS A 146 -21.13 38.83 -16.84
CA LYS A 146 -21.59 37.55 -17.41
C LYS A 146 -21.81 37.65 -18.91
N GLU A 147 -22.40 38.79 -19.38
CA GLU A 147 -22.68 39.05 -20.77
C GLU A 147 -21.41 39.11 -21.64
N GLU A 148 -20.36 39.80 -21.14
CA GLU A 148 -19.07 39.86 -21.81
C GLU A 148 -18.39 38.50 -21.87
N SER A 149 -18.38 37.78 -20.76
CA SER A 149 -17.84 36.41 -20.65
C SER A 149 -18.53 35.43 -21.60
N ASP A 150 -19.88 35.47 -21.65
CA ASP A 150 -20.69 34.64 -22.54
C ASP A 150 -20.47 35.00 -24.01
N ALA A 151 -20.35 36.31 -24.35
CA ALA A 151 -20.06 36.75 -25.72
C ALA A 151 -18.69 36.28 -26.22
N ARG A 152 -17.65 36.35 -25.39
CA ARG A 152 -16.31 35.86 -25.73
C ARG A 152 -16.28 34.37 -25.93
N ALA A 153 -16.94 33.62 -25.05
CA ALA A 153 -17.06 32.16 -25.15
C ALA A 153 -17.84 31.76 -26.44
N ALA A 154 -18.94 32.46 -26.75
CA ALA A 154 -19.73 32.25 -27.97
C ALA A 154 -18.96 32.59 -29.25
N ALA A 155 -18.01 33.53 -29.20
CA ALA A 155 -17.11 33.85 -30.28
C ALA A 155 -16.00 32.78 -30.49
N GLY A 156 -15.95 31.74 -29.62
CA GLY A 156 -14.98 30.66 -29.72
C GLY A 156 -13.61 30.98 -29.13
N GLU A 157 -13.51 32.03 -28.29
CA GLU A 157 -12.27 32.37 -27.62
C GLU A 157 -11.91 31.26 -26.61
N PRO A 158 -10.67 30.72 -26.61
CA PRO A 158 -10.27 29.65 -25.70
C PRO A 158 -10.24 30.15 -24.25
N PHE A 159 -10.82 29.38 -23.33
CA PHE A 159 -10.83 29.71 -21.90
C PHE A 159 -10.59 28.49 -21.01
N VAL A 160 -10.25 28.75 -19.77
CA VAL A 160 -10.35 27.81 -18.63
C VAL A 160 -11.47 28.28 -17.71
N ILE A 161 -12.04 27.38 -16.90
CA ILE A 161 -12.95 27.78 -15.83
C ILE A 161 -12.15 27.73 -14.53
N ARG A 162 -12.19 28.84 -13.76
CA ARG A 162 -11.55 28.98 -12.47
C ARG A 162 -12.59 29.08 -11.35
N GLN A 163 -12.23 28.54 -10.19
CA GLN A 163 -12.97 28.76 -8.96
C GLN A 163 -12.87 30.23 -8.55
N ARG A 164 -13.96 30.81 -8.10
CA ARG A 164 -13.98 32.15 -7.54
C ARG A 164 -13.90 32.07 -6.03
N ILE A 165 -12.71 32.18 -5.47
CA ILE A 165 -12.48 32.14 -4.02
C ILE A 165 -12.89 33.51 -3.41
N PRO A 166 -13.62 33.59 -2.28
CA PRO A 166 -13.87 34.85 -1.57
C PRO A 166 -12.56 35.54 -1.16
N HIS A 167 -12.47 36.88 -1.31
CA HIS A 167 -11.28 37.63 -0.90
C HIS A 167 -11.07 37.69 0.59
N GLU A 168 -12.20 37.87 1.31
CA GLU A 168 -12.21 38.09 2.75
C GLU A 168 -12.61 36.80 3.51
N GLY A 169 -12.33 36.81 4.81
CA GLY A 169 -12.72 35.75 5.70
C GLY A 169 -11.74 34.58 5.71
N ALA A 170 -12.20 33.46 6.23
CA ALA A 170 -11.42 32.22 6.33
C ALA A 170 -12.35 31.02 6.16
N THR A 171 -11.82 29.95 5.58
CA THR A 171 -12.52 28.69 5.41
C THR A 171 -12.00 27.67 6.42
N THR A 172 -12.91 27.13 7.23
CA THR A 172 -12.62 26.08 8.21
C THR A 172 -13.20 24.76 7.74
N PHE A 173 -12.44 23.68 7.88
CA PHE A 173 -12.92 22.32 7.67
C PHE A 173 -12.50 21.42 8.84
N HIS A 174 -13.28 20.37 9.08
CA HIS A 174 -12.97 19.36 10.08
C HIS A 174 -12.31 18.16 9.43
N ASP A 175 -11.21 17.70 10.02
CA ASP A 175 -10.52 16.46 9.69
C ASP A 175 -10.58 15.49 10.88
N GLU A 176 -10.97 14.25 10.65
CA GLU A 176 -11.15 13.26 11.72
C GLU A 176 -9.85 12.95 12.47
N ILE A 177 -8.67 13.21 11.85
CA ILE A 177 -7.36 13.00 12.48
C ILE A 177 -6.82 14.32 13.05
N PHE A 178 -6.82 15.39 12.25
CA PHE A 178 -6.15 16.65 12.63
C PHE A 178 -7.05 17.63 13.37
N GLY A 179 -8.38 17.42 13.37
CA GLY A 179 -9.37 18.33 13.95
C GLY A 179 -9.67 19.50 13.04
N ASP A 180 -10.11 20.62 13.60
CA ASP A 180 -10.48 21.80 12.84
C ASP A 180 -9.24 22.53 12.29
N ILE A 181 -9.24 22.77 10.98
CA ILE A 181 -8.18 23.47 10.26
C ILE A 181 -8.79 24.66 9.57
N THR A 182 -8.22 25.84 9.81
CA THR A 182 -8.68 27.12 9.24
C THR A 182 -7.59 27.70 8.34
N ALA A 183 -7.96 28.08 7.13
CA ALA A 183 -7.11 28.80 6.19
C ALA A 183 -7.72 30.17 5.85
N PRO A 184 -6.95 31.28 5.92
CA PRO A 184 -7.40 32.56 5.40
C PRO A 184 -7.70 32.44 3.91
N ASN A 185 -8.84 32.96 3.45
CA ASN A 185 -9.21 32.89 2.04
C ASN A 185 -8.20 33.65 1.14
N ALA A 186 -7.59 34.70 1.67
CA ALA A 186 -6.55 35.47 0.98
C ALA A 186 -5.29 34.63 0.62
N ASP A 187 -5.06 33.50 1.31
CA ASP A 187 -3.94 32.60 1.02
C ASP A 187 -4.27 31.56 -0.06
N LEU A 188 -5.55 31.48 -0.46
CA LEU A 188 -6.02 30.52 -1.47
C LEU A 188 -5.98 31.15 -2.87
N ASP A 189 -5.60 30.38 -3.88
CA ASP A 189 -5.62 30.79 -5.29
C ASP A 189 -6.92 30.39 -5.99
N ASP A 190 -7.31 31.14 -7.02
CA ASP A 190 -8.39 30.79 -7.92
C ASP A 190 -7.96 29.65 -8.85
N GLN A 191 -8.04 28.42 -8.33
CA GLN A 191 -7.61 27.23 -9.05
C GLN A 191 -8.40 26.98 -10.33
N VAL A 192 -7.76 26.37 -11.32
CA VAL A 192 -8.44 25.91 -12.54
C VAL A 192 -9.32 24.70 -12.19
N LEU A 193 -10.60 24.77 -12.56
CA LEU A 193 -11.57 23.68 -12.47
C LEU A 193 -11.65 22.89 -13.78
N MET A 194 -11.80 23.59 -14.92
CA MET A 194 -11.84 22.98 -16.25
C MET A 194 -10.71 23.51 -17.12
N LYS A 195 -9.98 22.60 -17.72
CA LYS A 195 -8.89 22.91 -18.67
C LYS A 195 -9.43 23.28 -20.05
N ARG A 196 -8.61 23.90 -20.89
CA ARG A 196 -8.96 24.27 -22.28
C ARG A 196 -9.34 23.09 -23.17
N ASP A 197 -8.82 21.90 -22.87
CA ASP A 197 -9.13 20.66 -23.58
C ASP A 197 -10.51 20.08 -23.17
N GLY A 198 -11.21 20.74 -22.24
CA GLY A 198 -12.51 20.32 -21.71
C GLY A 198 -12.42 19.17 -20.70
N LEU A 199 -11.25 18.86 -20.19
CA LEU A 199 -11.07 17.96 -19.06
C LEU A 199 -11.05 18.73 -17.74
N PRO A 200 -11.60 18.15 -16.67
CA PRO A 200 -11.50 18.76 -15.35
C PRO A 200 -10.06 18.62 -14.81
N THR A 201 -9.73 19.47 -13.84
CA THR A 201 -8.59 19.18 -12.97
C THR A 201 -8.99 18.15 -11.93
N TYR A 202 -7.98 17.51 -11.32
CA TYR A 202 -8.18 16.58 -10.21
C TYR A 202 -9.03 17.21 -9.10
N ASN A 203 -8.70 18.44 -8.70
CA ASN A 203 -9.37 19.13 -7.60
C ASN A 203 -10.86 19.39 -7.83
N PHE A 204 -11.31 19.46 -9.08
CA PHE A 204 -12.70 19.62 -9.41
C PHE A 204 -13.42 18.27 -9.58
N ALA A 205 -12.82 17.38 -10.36
CA ALA A 205 -13.41 16.08 -10.64
C ALA A 205 -13.70 15.27 -9.36
N ASN A 206 -12.78 15.29 -8.40
CA ASN A 206 -12.96 14.50 -7.17
C ASN A 206 -14.17 15.00 -6.34
N VAL A 207 -14.42 16.32 -6.27
CA VAL A 207 -15.56 16.89 -5.52
C VAL A 207 -16.89 16.48 -6.18
N ILE A 208 -16.98 16.61 -7.51
CA ILE A 208 -18.18 16.22 -8.26
C ILE A 208 -18.45 14.71 -8.09
N ASP A 209 -17.42 13.89 -8.25
CA ASP A 209 -17.58 12.45 -8.20
C ASP A 209 -17.85 11.96 -6.79
N ASP A 210 -17.17 12.50 -5.79
CA ASP A 210 -17.41 12.13 -4.39
C ASP A 210 -18.86 12.46 -3.99
N HIS A 211 -19.39 13.62 -4.39
CA HIS A 211 -20.78 13.95 -4.15
C HIS A 211 -21.75 13.02 -4.90
N LEU A 212 -21.59 12.88 -6.22
CA LEU A 212 -22.51 12.09 -7.05
C LEU A 212 -22.46 10.58 -6.78
N MET A 213 -21.35 10.09 -6.21
CA MET A 213 -21.21 8.71 -5.75
C MET A 213 -21.63 8.52 -4.29
N GLY A 214 -22.06 9.57 -3.60
CA GLY A 214 -22.51 9.54 -2.21
C GLY A 214 -21.41 9.20 -1.23
N ILE A 215 -20.17 9.62 -1.52
CA ILE A 215 -19.01 9.33 -0.65
C ILE A 215 -19.16 10.09 0.67
N SER A 216 -19.21 9.34 1.75
CA SER A 216 -19.36 9.87 3.11
C SER A 216 -18.03 10.16 3.79
N HIS A 217 -16.96 9.42 3.44
CA HIS A 217 -15.63 9.56 4.02
C HIS A 217 -14.57 9.60 2.91
N VAL A 218 -13.79 10.68 2.89
CA VAL A 218 -12.70 10.91 1.93
C VAL A 218 -11.37 10.64 2.60
N VAL A 219 -10.79 9.47 2.33
CA VAL A 219 -9.47 9.06 2.85
C VAL A 219 -8.41 9.38 1.82
N ARG A 220 -7.34 10.09 2.20
CA ARG A 220 -6.22 10.47 1.32
C ARG A 220 -5.01 10.94 2.13
N GLY A 221 -3.90 11.25 1.47
CA GLY A 221 -2.68 11.74 2.12
C GLY A 221 -2.77 13.20 2.58
N THR A 222 -1.91 13.59 3.53
CA THR A 222 -1.85 14.96 4.07
C THR A 222 -1.40 16.01 3.06
N GLU A 223 -0.90 15.63 1.90
CA GLU A 223 -0.60 16.55 0.79
C GLU A 223 -1.82 17.32 0.28
N TYR A 224 -3.02 16.82 0.56
CA TYR A 224 -4.29 17.47 0.20
C TYR A 224 -4.87 18.41 1.27
N LEU A 225 -4.26 18.47 2.46
CA LEU A 225 -4.74 19.37 3.53
C LEU A 225 -4.79 20.84 3.09
N SER A 226 -3.79 21.30 2.35
CA SER A 226 -3.76 22.67 1.82
C SER A 226 -4.83 22.95 0.75
N SER A 227 -5.33 21.92 0.09
CA SER A 227 -6.38 22.03 -0.93
C SER A 227 -7.79 21.86 -0.35
N ALA A 228 -7.93 21.30 0.85
CA ALA A 228 -9.23 21.00 1.46
C ALA A 228 -10.13 22.26 1.65
N PRO A 229 -9.62 23.46 2.00
CA PRO A 229 -10.44 24.66 2.04
C PRO A 229 -11.08 24.97 0.68
N LYS A 230 -10.37 24.78 -0.43
CA LYS A 230 -10.90 25.00 -1.78
C LYS A 230 -12.00 23.99 -2.13
N TYR A 231 -11.90 22.76 -1.66
CA TYR A 231 -12.96 21.75 -1.82
C TYR A 231 -14.21 22.13 -1.04
N ASN A 232 -14.06 22.60 0.22
CA ASN A 232 -15.18 23.05 1.03
C ASN A 232 -15.95 24.20 0.34
N LEU A 233 -15.23 25.16 -0.23
CA LEU A 233 -15.83 26.25 -0.99
C LEU A 233 -16.56 25.77 -2.26
N LEU A 234 -16.14 24.66 -2.87
CA LEU A 234 -16.88 24.02 -3.97
C LEU A 234 -18.16 23.36 -3.46
N TYR A 235 -18.11 22.61 -2.37
CA TYR A 235 -19.31 22.03 -1.74
C TYR A 235 -20.30 23.11 -1.34
N GLU A 236 -19.84 24.22 -0.74
CA GLU A 236 -20.64 25.39 -0.40
C GLU A 236 -21.29 26.01 -1.65
N GLY A 237 -20.50 26.23 -2.73
CA GLY A 237 -20.99 26.77 -3.99
C GLY A 237 -22.07 25.93 -4.64
N PHE A 238 -22.03 24.61 -4.45
CA PHE A 238 -23.09 23.71 -4.88
C PHE A 238 -24.24 23.56 -3.87
N GLY A 239 -24.08 24.03 -2.63
CA GLY A 239 -25.04 23.79 -1.55
C GLY A 239 -25.07 22.32 -1.12
N TRP A 240 -23.95 21.61 -1.22
CA TRP A 240 -23.79 20.21 -0.87
C TRP A 240 -23.19 20.05 0.54
N GLU A 241 -23.50 18.92 1.18
CA GLU A 241 -22.83 18.52 2.41
C GLU A 241 -21.37 18.12 2.14
N VAL A 242 -20.47 18.55 3.03
CA VAL A 242 -19.07 18.20 2.96
C VAL A 242 -18.90 16.79 3.55
N PRO A 243 -18.20 15.87 2.86
CA PRO A 243 -17.91 14.56 3.42
C PRO A 243 -16.91 14.67 4.58
N LYS A 244 -16.83 13.63 5.41
CA LYS A 244 -15.80 13.53 6.45
C LYS A 244 -14.42 13.33 5.82
N TYR A 245 -13.47 14.18 6.19
CA TYR A 245 -12.09 14.06 5.74
C TYR A 245 -11.26 13.23 6.71
N VAL A 246 -10.44 12.35 6.15
CA VAL A 246 -9.47 11.50 6.87
C VAL A 246 -8.12 11.63 6.16
N HIS A 247 -7.29 12.59 6.58
CA HIS A 247 -5.99 12.81 5.98
C HIS A 247 -4.91 11.99 6.69
N CYS A 248 -4.41 10.94 6.04
CA CYS A 248 -3.40 10.06 6.58
C CYS A 248 -2.00 10.66 6.46
N SER A 249 -1.25 10.65 7.53
CA SER A 249 0.16 11.07 7.56
C SER A 249 0.98 10.25 6.58
N PRO A 250 2.07 10.79 5.99
CA PRO A 250 2.85 10.08 4.98
C PRO A 250 3.58 8.85 5.56
N VAL A 251 3.85 7.87 4.68
CA VAL A 251 4.83 6.82 4.96
C VAL A 251 6.20 7.34 4.56
N MET A 252 7.13 7.30 5.50
CA MET A 252 8.50 7.79 5.35
C MET A 252 9.46 6.61 5.22
N ARG A 253 10.55 6.79 4.49
CA ARG A 253 11.68 5.86 4.46
C ARG A 253 12.54 6.00 5.72
N ASP A 254 12.72 7.25 6.13
CA ASP A 254 13.48 7.67 7.31
C ASP A 254 12.88 8.95 7.90
N ALA A 255 13.50 9.53 8.91
CA ALA A 255 12.98 10.71 9.59
C ALA A 255 12.76 11.95 8.68
N HIS A 256 13.36 11.99 7.48
CA HIS A 256 13.38 13.18 6.62
C HIS A 256 12.81 12.94 5.23
N ASN A 257 12.82 11.69 4.74
CA ASN A 257 12.50 11.37 3.37
C ASN A 257 11.21 10.55 3.25
N LYS A 258 10.26 11.02 2.44
CA LYS A 258 9.10 10.22 2.05
C LYS A 258 9.53 9.02 1.23
N MET A 259 8.83 7.90 1.37
CA MET A 259 8.97 6.78 0.44
C MET A 259 8.61 7.20 -0.98
N SER A 260 9.43 6.81 -1.94
CA SER A 260 9.24 7.15 -3.34
C SER A 260 9.85 6.09 -4.26
N LYS A 261 9.11 5.66 -5.27
CA LYS A 261 9.61 4.75 -6.33
C LYS A 261 10.90 5.26 -7.00
N ARG A 262 11.06 6.58 -7.14
CA ARG A 262 12.26 7.20 -7.74
C ARG A 262 13.53 6.92 -6.94
N HIS A 263 13.41 6.55 -5.69
CA HIS A 263 14.53 6.24 -4.80
C HIS A 263 14.66 4.73 -4.51
N GLY A 264 13.93 3.88 -5.23
CA GLY A 264 14.00 2.43 -5.09
C GLY A 264 13.25 1.86 -3.89
N ASP A 265 12.32 2.62 -3.30
CA ASP A 265 11.49 2.09 -2.23
C ASP A 265 10.49 1.06 -2.78
N PRO A 266 10.24 -0.05 -2.08
CA PRO A 266 9.48 -1.17 -2.63
C PRO A 266 8.00 -0.82 -2.86
N SER A 267 7.46 -1.32 -3.96
CA SER A 267 6.03 -1.46 -4.19
C SER A 267 5.52 -2.73 -3.50
N TYR A 268 4.19 -2.94 -3.51
CA TYR A 268 3.60 -4.22 -3.10
C TYR A 268 4.18 -5.39 -3.91
N GLU A 269 4.25 -5.23 -5.23
CA GLU A 269 4.76 -6.24 -6.15
C GLU A 269 6.22 -6.58 -5.87
N ASP A 270 7.03 -5.58 -5.53
CA ASP A 270 8.44 -5.80 -5.14
C ASP A 270 8.55 -6.61 -3.85
N LEU A 271 7.70 -6.34 -2.86
CA LEU A 271 7.67 -7.10 -1.61
C LEU A 271 7.28 -8.57 -1.85
N ILE A 272 6.26 -8.82 -2.68
CA ILE A 272 5.86 -10.18 -3.04
C ILE A 272 6.98 -10.90 -3.81
N ALA A 273 7.63 -10.21 -4.75
CA ALA A 273 8.78 -10.76 -5.48
C ALA A 273 9.98 -11.06 -4.55
N GLN A 274 10.13 -10.30 -3.47
CA GLN A 274 11.11 -10.57 -2.40
C GLN A 274 10.70 -11.72 -1.48
N GLY A 275 9.54 -12.33 -1.68
CA GLY A 275 9.09 -13.51 -0.92
C GLY A 275 8.37 -13.23 0.38
N TYR A 276 7.85 -12.01 0.56
CA TYR A 276 6.92 -11.71 1.66
C TYR A 276 5.53 -12.27 1.35
N LEU A 277 4.82 -12.71 2.37
CA LEU A 277 3.43 -13.16 2.27
C LEU A 277 2.50 -11.97 2.18
N THR A 278 1.46 -12.05 1.35
CA THR A 278 0.47 -10.98 1.20
C THR A 278 -0.17 -10.62 2.53
N GLU A 279 -0.56 -11.60 3.32
CA GLU A 279 -1.21 -11.41 4.63
C GLU A 279 -0.31 -10.62 5.59
N ALA A 280 0.99 -10.91 5.58
CA ALA A 280 1.97 -10.18 6.39
C ALA A 280 2.15 -8.73 5.91
N VAL A 281 2.20 -8.52 4.59
CA VAL A 281 2.27 -7.17 4.00
C VAL A 281 1.02 -6.36 4.34
N VAL A 282 -0.18 -6.93 4.20
CA VAL A 282 -1.45 -6.26 4.51
C VAL A 282 -1.51 -5.89 6.00
N ASN A 283 -1.17 -6.80 6.89
CA ASN A 283 -1.13 -6.53 8.33
C ASN A 283 -0.10 -5.43 8.66
N TYR A 284 1.10 -5.52 8.12
CA TYR A 284 2.15 -4.52 8.33
C TYR A 284 1.70 -3.13 7.85
N VAL A 285 1.13 -3.06 6.65
CA VAL A 285 0.62 -1.82 6.06
C VAL A 285 -0.51 -1.22 6.91
N ALA A 286 -1.37 -2.05 7.51
CA ALA A 286 -2.39 -1.57 8.45
C ALA A 286 -1.77 -0.86 9.67
N LEU A 287 -0.65 -1.38 10.19
CA LEU A 287 0.04 -0.81 11.35
C LEU A 287 0.90 0.43 11.02
N LEU A 288 1.07 0.79 9.75
CA LEU A 288 1.80 1.99 9.34
C LEU A 288 0.99 3.27 9.62
N GLY A 289 1.05 3.75 10.85
CA GLY A 289 0.37 4.97 11.29
C GLY A 289 -1.03 4.73 11.86
N TRP A 290 -1.35 3.48 12.19
CA TRP A 290 -2.52 3.10 12.96
C TRP A 290 -2.14 2.12 14.06
N SER A 291 -2.83 2.21 15.20
CA SER A 291 -2.68 1.28 16.32
C SER A 291 -4.04 0.97 16.93
N PRO A 292 -4.37 -0.31 17.14
CA PRO A 292 -5.60 -0.71 17.82
C PRO A 292 -5.53 -0.50 19.34
N GLY A 293 -4.36 -0.11 19.86
CA GLY A 293 -4.04 -0.16 21.29
C GLY A 293 -3.61 -1.56 21.75
N GLY A 294 -2.89 -1.61 22.90
CA GLY A 294 -2.35 -2.87 23.42
C GLY A 294 -1.09 -3.34 22.72
N GLU A 295 -0.72 -4.61 22.96
CA GLU A 295 0.55 -5.22 22.51
C GLU A 295 0.39 -6.13 21.28
N ARG A 296 -0.84 -6.42 20.86
CA ARG A 296 -1.09 -7.31 19.73
C ARG A 296 -0.73 -6.62 18.40
N GLU A 297 0.03 -7.31 17.55
CA GLU A 297 0.46 -6.80 16.25
C GLU A 297 0.08 -7.75 15.08
N ILE A 298 -0.36 -8.97 15.34
CA ILE A 298 -0.72 -9.96 14.33
C ILE A 298 -2.24 -9.98 14.16
N TYR A 299 -2.71 -9.59 12.96
CA TYR A 299 -4.14 -9.51 12.61
C TYR A 299 -4.38 -10.02 11.20
N SER A 300 -5.28 -10.95 11.03
CA SER A 300 -5.86 -11.24 9.71
C SER A 300 -6.63 -10.03 9.18
N LEU A 301 -6.87 -9.97 7.88
CA LEU A 301 -7.68 -8.91 7.27
C LEU A 301 -9.08 -8.83 7.92
N LYS A 302 -9.70 -9.99 8.20
CA LYS A 302 -11.01 -10.06 8.86
C LYS A 302 -10.98 -9.47 10.27
N GLU A 303 -9.95 -9.76 11.04
CA GLU A 303 -9.81 -9.16 12.38
C GLU A 303 -9.55 -7.65 12.28
N LEU A 304 -8.81 -7.19 11.26
CA LEU A 304 -8.63 -5.76 11.01
C LEU A 304 -9.98 -5.07 10.70
N GLU A 305 -10.87 -5.72 9.93
CA GLU A 305 -12.23 -5.21 9.67
C GLU A 305 -13.04 -5.02 10.97
N GLU A 306 -12.81 -5.88 11.97
CA GLU A 306 -13.51 -5.83 13.25
C GLU A 306 -12.93 -4.80 14.23
N VAL A 307 -11.62 -4.56 14.20
CA VAL A 307 -10.94 -3.73 15.21
C VAL A 307 -10.55 -2.34 14.71
N PHE A 308 -10.57 -2.10 13.39
CA PHE A 308 -10.13 -0.83 12.83
C PHE A 308 -10.99 0.34 13.31
N ASP A 309 -10.34 1.37 13.83
CA ASP A 309 -10.99 2.58 14.34
C ASP A 309 -10.19 3.82 13.94
N LEU A 310 -10.89 4.91 13.59
CA LEU A 310 -10.25 6.16 13.19
C LEU A 310 -9.43 6.80 14.31
N HIS A 311 -9.83 6.59 15.58
CA HIS A 311 -9.09 7.12 16.73
C HIS A 311 -7.70 6.51 16.89
N GLY A 312 -7.46 5.32 16.33
CA GLY A 312 -6.14 4.70 16.27
C GLY A 312 -5.18 5.32 15.28
N LEU A 313 -5.65 6.22 14.40
CA LEU A 313 -4.82 6.86 13.37
C LEU A 313 -3.91 7.94 13.97
N SER A 314 -2.63 7.89 13.59
CA SER A 314 -1.60 8.81 14.08
C SER A 314 -1.49 10.07 13.23
N LYS A 315 -1.33 11.23 13.90
CA LYS A 315 -0.95 12.49 13.25
C LYS A 315 0.50 12.50 12.77
N SER A 316 1.34 11.67 13.38
CA SER A 316 2.76 11.59 13.04
C SER A 316 3.00 10.70 11.83
N PRO A 317 3.99 11.03 10.98
CA PRO A 317 4.43 10.16 9.90
C PRO A 317 4.84 8.78 10.41
N ALA A 318 4.53 7.74 9.63
CA ALA A 318 4.98 6.38 9.91
C ALA A 318 6.27 6.08 9.15
N ILE A 319 7.27 5.51 9.81
CA ILE A 319 8.51 5.09 9.16
C ILE A 319 8.35 3.63 8.71
N PHE A 320 8.70 3.36 7.46
CA PHE A 320 8.74 2.00 6.92
C PHE A 320 9.97 1.27 7.48
N ASP A 321 9.72 0.25 8.29
CA ASP A 321 10.74 -0.58 8.95
C ASP A 321 10.71 -1.99 8.34
N ILE A 322 11.72 -2.30 7.54
CA ILE A 322 11.85 -3.60 6.86
C ILE A 322 12.10 -4.74 7.86
N GLU A 323 12.81 -4.48 8.95
CA GLU A 323 13.10 -5.50 9.96
C GLU A 323 11.81 -5.88 10.73
N LYS A 324 10.95 -4.90 10.99
CA LYS A 324 9.63 -5.16 11.56
C LYS A 324 8.76 -5.97 10.58
N LEU A 325 8.78 -5.66 9.29
CA LEU A 325 8.06 -6.44 8.29
C LEU A 325 8.61 -7.87 8.19
N ARG A 326 9.94 -8.07 8.22
CA ARG A 326 10.57 -9.40 8.23
C ARG A 326 10.11 -10.22 9.45
N TRP A 327 10.17 -9.61 10.62
CA TRP A 327 9.68 -10.26 11.85
C TRP A 327 8.21 -10.66 11.73
N LEU A 328 7.34 -9.74 11.30
CA LEU A 328 5.92 -9.98 11.12
C LEU A 328 5.66 -11.13 10.14
N ASN A 329 6.37 -11.12 9.00
CA ASN A 329 6.31 -12.17 7.99
C ASN A 329 6.73 -13.55 8.55
N SER A 330 7.77 -13.57 9.40
CA SER A 330 8.20 -14.80 10.06
C SER A 330 7.13 -15.38 10.99
N GLU A 331 6.34 -14.53 11.67
CA GLU A 331 5.23 -14.99 12.51
C GLU A 331 4.11 -15.64 11.67
N TYR A 332 3.79 -15.04 10.51
CA TYR A 332 2.84 -15.65 9.56
C TYR A 332 3.36 -16.98 9.01
N ILE A 333 4.64 -17.08 8.63
CA ILE A 333 5.23 -18.32 8.17
C ILE A 333 5.18 -19.40 9.26
N ARG A 334 5.50 -19.05 10.51
CA ARG A 334 5.42 -19.98 11.66
C ARG A 334 4.01 -20.46 11.93
N ALA A 335 3.01 -19.62 11.68
CA ALA A 335 1.61 -19.95 11.89
C ALA A 335 0.97 -20.78 10.74
N MET A 336 1.64 -20.90 9.59
CA MET A 336 1.17 -21.75 8.49
C MET A 336 1.11 -23.22 8.91
N SER A 337 0.18 -24.00 8.31
CA SER A 337 0.28 -25.44 8.41
C SER A 337 1.57 -25.94 7.71
N PRO A 338 2.16 -27.05 8.14
CA PRO A 338 3.36 -27.61 7.50
C PRO A 338 3.17 -27.82 5.99
N GLU A 339 1.99 -28.28 5.56
CA GLU A 339 1.65 -28.52 4.15
C GLU A 339 1.59 -27.21 3.36
N ALA A 340 0.98 -26.17 3.94
CA ALA A 340 0.87 -24.85 3.31
C ALA A 340 2.27 -24.22 3.16
N PHE A 341 3.09 -24.31 4.19
CA PHE A 341 4.48 -23.83 4.12
C PHE A 341 5.31 -24.64 3.12
N ALA A 342 5.23 -25.97 3.11
CA ALA A 342 5.93 -26.81 2.17
C ALA A 342 5.60 -26.42 0.71
N LYS A 343 4.32 -26.20 0.40
CA LYS A 343 3.88 -25.74 -0.92
C LYS A 343 4.45 -24.35 -1.27
N ALA A 344 4.45 -23.41 -0.33
CA ALA A 344 4.98 -22.08 -0.56
C ALA A 344 6.51 -22.06 -0.72
N ALA A 345 7.22 -22.90 0.03
CA ALA A 345 8.67 -23.02 0.04
C ALA A 345 9.23 -23.83 -1.15
N GLU A 346 8.45 -24.77 -1.72
CA GLU A 346 8.90 -25.71 -2.75
C GLU A 346 9.62 -25.03 -3.94
N PRO A 347 9.10 -23.95 -4.57
CA PRO A 347 9.79 -23.29 -5.68
C PRO A 347 11.20 -22.81 -5.28
N TYR A 348 11.36 -22.30 -4.07
CA TYR A 348 12.63 -21.79 -3.54
C TYR A 348 13.58 -22.92 -3.17
N ILE A 349 13.05 -24.03 -2.61
CA ILE A 349 13.84 -25.22 -2.33
C ILE A 349 14.37 -25.80 -3.64
N ARG A 350 13.53 -25.97 -4.66
CA ARG A 350 13.91 -26.48 -5.98
C ARG A 350 14.85 -25.55 -6.75
N GLN A 351 14.92 -24.28 -6.38
CA GLN A 351 15.92 -23.38 -6.93
C GLN A 351 17.33 -23.76 -6.49
N ALA A 352 17.53 -24.23 -5.27
CA ALA A 352 18.82 -24.62 -4.69
C ALA A 352 19.10 -26.12 -4.78
N VAL A 353 18.07 -26.96 -4.57
CA VAL A 353 18.22 -28.43 -4.52
C VAL A 353 17.71 -29.05 -5.80
N LYS A 354 18.61 -29.54 -6.65
CA LYS A 354 18.29 -30.10 -7.98
C LYS A 354 18.12 -31.63 -7.94
N ASN A 355 18.62 -32.29 -6.89
CA ASN A 355 18.45 -33.72 -6.73
C ASN A 355 16.96 -34.09 -6.60
N PRO A 356 16.36 -34.83 -7.56
CA PRO A 356 14.94 -35.19 -7.55
C PRO A 356 14.56 -36.17 -6.43
N ASP A 357 15.54 -36.91 -5.89
CA ASP A 357 15.32 -37.91 -4.84
C ASP A 357 15.10 -37.24 -3.45
N ILE A 358 15.42 -35.97 -3.32
CA ILE A 358 15.22 -35.23 -2.08
C ILE A 358 13.82 -34.67 -2.04
N ASP A 359 13.04 -35.02 -1.01
CA ASP A 359 11.70 -34.52 -0.77
C ASP A 359 11.73 -33.06 -0.28
N PRO A 360 11.16 -32.11 -1.03
CA PRO A 360 11.08 -30.71 -0.60
C PRO A 360 10.29 -30.52 0.70
N ALA A 361 9.31 -31.37 0.98
CA ALA A 361 8.51 -31.25 2.20
C ALA A 361 9.33 -31.56 3.45
N ALA A 362 10.24 -32.54 3.37
CA ALA A 362 11.17 -32.85 4.46
C ALA A 362 12.13 -31.67 4.75
N ILE A 363 12.64 -31.01 3.69
CA ILE A 363 13.45 -29.78 3.86
C ILE A 363 12.62 -28.65 4.45
N ALA A 364 11.39 -28.43 3.95
CA ALA A 364 10.51 -27.39 4.44
C ALA A 364 10.26 -27.52 5.95
N ALA A 365 10.04 -28.72 6.44
CA ALA A 365 9.83 -28.99 7.86
C ALA A 365 11.00 -28.49 8.74
N LEU A 366 12.24 -28.57 8.24
CA LEU A 366 13.42 -28.06 8.95
C LEU A 366 13.51 -26.53 8.93
N LEU A 367 12.95 -25.88 7.90
CA LEU A 367 13.12 -24.45 7.62
C LEU A 367 12.06 -23.59 8.28
N GLN A 368 10.81 -24.06 8.44
CA GLN A 368 9.66 -23.23 8.76
C GLN A 368 9.89 -22.30 9.96
N GLN A 369 10.43 -22.82 11.05
CA GLN A 369 10.65 -22.07 12.29
C GLN A 369 11.75 -20.99 12.18
N ARG A 370 12.56 -21.05 11.12
CA ARG A 370 13.75 -20.19 10.93
C ARG A 370 13.72 -19.40 9.63
N THR A 371 12.60 -19.45 8.92
CA THR A 371 12.40 -18.68 7.69
C THR A 371 11.70 -17.38 8.02
N GLU A 372 12.34 -16.27 7.66
CA GLU A 372 11.75 -14.96 7.79
C GLU A 372 11.10 -14.52 6.48
N VAL A 373 11.76 -14.82 5.35
CA VAL A 373 11.29 -14.50 4.01
C VAL A 373 11.58 -15.69 3.09
N LEU A 374 10.68 -16.00 2.16
CA LEU A 374 10.82 -17.21 1.33
C LEU A 374 12.06 -17.17 0.43
N THR A 375 12.49 -16.01 -0.04
CA THR A 375 13.71 -15.85 -0.85
C THR A 375 15.02 -16.11 -0.08
N ASP A 376 14.98 -16.19 1.25
CA ASP A 376 16.16 -16.57 2.04
C ASP A 376 16.44 -18.08 2.01
N ILE A 377 15.47 -18.89 1.55
CA ILE A 377 15.56 -20.35 1.55
C ILE A 377 16.72 -20.89 0.70
N PRO A 378 16.89 -20.47 -0.58
CA PRO A 378 17.94 -21.05 -1.42
C PRO A 378 19.34 -20.93 -0.84
N ALA A 379 19.65 -19.79 -0.20
CA ALA A 379 20.97 -19.54 0.38
C ALA A 379 21.34 -20.51 1.51
N LYS A 380 20.35 -21.14 2.14
CA LYS A 380 20.53 -22.08 3.26
C LYS A 380 20.72 -23.53 2.81
N LEU A 381 20.54 -23.86 1.53
CA LEU A 381 20.34 -25.23 1.06
C LEU A 381 21.41 -25.73 0.09
N GLY A 382 22.39 -24.94 -0.31
CA GLY A 382 23.35 -25.29 -1.34
C GLY A 382 24.13 -26.61 -1.06
N PHE A 383 24.32 -26.95 0.20
CA PHE A 383 25.05 -28.18 0.60
C PHE A 383 24.27 -29.48 0.36
N PHE A 384 22.96 -29.43 0.08
CA PHE A 384 22.19 -30.64 -0.23
C PHE A 384 22.55 -31.24 -1.61
N ASP A 385 22.92 -30.41 -2.58
CA ASP A 385 23.35 -30.89 -3.90
C ASP A 385 24.86 -31.19 -3.95
N ALA A 386 25.68 -30.34 -3.32
CA ALA A 386 27.11 -30.48 -3.26
C ALA A 386 27.68 -29.76 -2.04
N LEU A 387 28.63 -30.40 -1.37
CA LEU A 387 29.39 -29.76 -0.31
C LEU A 387 30.13 -28.53 -0.86
N PRO A 388 30.01 -27.36 -0.24
CA PRO A 388 30.82 -26.21 -0.63
C PRO A 388 32.30 -26.47 -0.31
N GLU A 389 33.17 -25.74 -0.98
CA GLU A 389 34.58 -25.72 -0.55
C GLU A 389 34.69 -25.00 0.79
N TYR A 390 35.36 -25.60 1.75
CA TYR A 390 35.59 -25.02 3.07
C TYR A 390 36.95 -25.41 3.65
N GLY A 391 37.49 -24.53 4.50
CA GLY A 391 38.80 -24.77 5.12
C GLY A 391 38.70 -25.45 6.49
N PRO A 392 39.82 -25.97 6.99
CA PRO A 392 39.89 -26.66 8.28
C PRO A 392 39.62 -25.74 9.48
N GLU A 393 39.68 -24.41 9.30
CA GLU A 393 39.39 -23.41 10.32
C GLU A 393 37.93 -23.45 10.81
N LEU A 394 36.99 -23.92 9.99
CA LEU A 394 35.57 -24.03 10.39
C LEU A 394 35.35 -25.08 11.48
N PHE A 395 36.25 -26.04 11.65
CA PHE A 395 36.21 -27.03 12.72
C PHE A 395 36.56 -26.45 14.09
N GLU A 396 37.13 -25.23 14.13
CA GLU A 396 37.46 -24.57 15.38
C GLU A 396 36.25 -23.77 15.90
N ASN A 397 35.81 -24.09 17.12
CA ASN A 397 34.70 -23.36 17.74
C ASN A 397 34.85 -23.29 19.27
N LYS A 398 35.05 -22.10 19.79
CA LYS A 398 35.26 -21.88 21.24
C LYS A 398 34.05 -22.29 22.08
N LYS A 399 32.82 -22.03 21.59
CA LYS A 399 31.56 -22.35 22.31
C LYS A 399 31.36 -23.87 22.39
N SER A 400 31.65 -24.58 21.32
CA SER A 400 31.58 -26.05 21.24
C SER A 400 32.84 -26.74 21.82
N LYS A 401 33.87 -25.99 22.18
CA LYS A 401 35.16 -26.50 22.60
C LYS A 401 35.79 -27.46 21.57
N SER A 402 35.60 -27.16 20.29
CA SER A 402 36.08 -27.90 19.16
C SER A 402 37.36 -27.30 18.63
N THR A 403 38.36 -28.16 18.35
CA THR A 403 39.62 -27.83 17.68
C THR A 403 39.78 -28.75 16.46
N GLN A 404 40.70 -28.46 15.54
CA GLN A 404 40.94 -29.33 14.39
C GLN A 404 41.35 -30.76 14.81
N GLU A 405 42.14 -30.89 15.85
CA GLU A 405 42.58 -32.19 16.38
C GLU A 405 41.43 -32.98 16.99
N SER A 406 40.64 -32.36 17.89
CA SER A 406 39.45 -33.00 18.48
C SER A 406 38.40 -33.33 17.42
N SER A 407 38.27 -32.52 16.39
CA SER A 407 37.34 -32.76 15.27
C SER A 407 37.71 -33.98 14.46
N LYS A 408 39.02 -34.20 14.15
CA LYS A 408 39.49 -35.42 13.49
C LYS A 408 39.11 -36.67 14.29
N LYS A 409 39.35 -36.65 15.62
CA LYS A 409 39.01 -37.77 16.51
C LYS A 409 37.51 -38.03 16.47
N PHE A 410 36.68 -37.00 16.72
CA PHE A 410 35.23 -37.20 16.83
C PHE A 410 34.56 -37.52 15.51
N LEU A 411 35.06 -37.04 14.37
CA LEU A 411 34.57 -37.46 13.04
C LEU A 411 34.83 -38.94 12.75
N ALA A 412 36.01 -39.46 13.13
CA ALA A 412 36.33 -40.89 12.95
C ALA A 412 35.36 -41.76 13.78
N LEU A 413 35.18 -41.42 15.07
CA LEU A 413 34.28 -42.13 15.95
C LEU A 413 32.80 -41.99 15.54
N ALA A 414 32.37 -40.78 15.12
CA ALA A 414 31.04 -40.57 14.62
C ALA A 414 30.74 -41.38 13.36
N LYS A 415 31.69 -41.47 12.42
CA LYS A 415 31.57 -42.31 11.22
C LYS A 415 31.32 -43.78 11.57
N GLU A 416 32.08 -44.34 12.51
CA GLU A 416 31.91 -45.74 12.96
C GLU A 416 30.53 -45.95 13.60
N ARG A 417 30.08 -45.02 14.48
CA ARG A 417 28.78 -45.11 15.14
C ARG A 417 27.63 -45.00 14.16
N LEU A 418 27.68 -44.04 13.23
CA LEU A 418 26.65 -43.85 12.23
C LEU A 418 26.59 -45.03 11.23
N ALA A 419 27.72 -45.61 10.85
CA ALA A 419 27.77 -46.76 9.97
C ALA A 419 27.16 -48.03 10.60
N ALA A 420 27.10 -48.11 11.92
CA ALA A 420 26.53 -49.23 12.65
C ALA A 420 25.02 -49.10 12.90
N LEU A 421 24.39 -47.99 12.48
CA LEU A 421 22.94 -47.77 12.66
C LEU A 421 22.12 -48.66 11.70
N GLU A 422 21.14 -49.36 12.24
CA GLU A 422 20.14 -50.08 11.44
C GLU A 422 19.11 -49.17 10.79
N SER A 423 18.86 -48.00 11.38
CA SER A 423 17.91 -46.99 10.89
C SER A 423 18.56 -45.59 10.86
N TRP A 424 18.41 -44.89 9.73
CA TRP A 424 18.86 -43.52 9.51
C TRP A 424 17.72 -42.54 9.73
N ALA A 425 17.04 -42.63 10.88
CA ALA A 425 16.05 -41.67 11.32
C ALA A 425 16.67 -40.68 12.34
N ASP A 426 15.97 -39.56 12.59
CA ASP A 426 16.47 -38.47 13.41
C ASP A 426 16.87 -38.92 14.83
N GLU A 427 15.99 -39.70 15.50
CA GLU A 427 16.21 -40.14 16.88
C GLU A 427 17.44 -41.08 17.00
N PRO A 428 17.58 -42.14 16.21
CA PRO A 428 18.77 -42.98 16.24
C PRO A 428 20.08 -42.24 15.96
N ILE A 429 20.08 -41.31 15.00
CA ILE A 429 21.25 -40.50 14.69
C ILE A 429 21.61 -39.59 15.87
N LEU A 430 20.62 -38.91 16.45
CA LEU A 430 20.83 -38.03 17.58
C LEU A 430 21.33 -38.77 18.81
N GLU A 431 20.75 -39.95 19.09
CA GLU A 431 21.16 -40.79 20.23
C GLU A 431 22.59 -41.34 20.06
N ALA A 432 22.96 -41.76 18.85
CA ALA A 432 24.32 -42.19 18.55
C ALA A 432 25.36 -41.07 18.80
N MET A 433 25.04 -39.83 18.46
CA MET A 433 25.90 -38.67 18.71
C MET A 433 25.96 -38.29 20.19
N LYS A 434 24.86 -38.36 20.91
CA LYS A 434 24.84 -38.11 22.37
C LYS A 434 25.61 -39.18 23.14
N SER A 435 25.38 -40.44 22.86
CA SER A 435 26.09 -41.56 23.51
C SER A 435 27.59 -41.53 23.22
N LEU A 436 28.00 -41.06 22.01
CA LEU A 436 29.40 -40.81 21.71
C LEU A 436 29.99 -39.72 22.60
N ALA A 437 29.29 -38.61 22.75
CA ALA A 437 29.75 -37.50 23.59
C ALA A 437 29.86 -37.92 25.07
N GLU A 438 28.94 -38.71 25.57
CA GLU A 438 28.94 -39.25 26.93
C GLU A 438 30.14 -40.22 27.13
N ALA A 439 30.33 -41.14 26.19
CA ALA A 439 31.44 -42.09 26.23
C ALA A 439 32.82 -41.39 26.25
N GLU A 440 32.96 -40.30 25.56
CA GLU A 440 34.18 -39.48 25.47
C GLU A 440 34.29 -38.43 26.59
N GLY A 441 33.27 -38.32 27.46
CA GLY A 441 33.29 -37.37 28.58
C GLY A 441 33.23 -35.89 28.15
N VAL A 442 32.61 -35.59 26.99
CA VAL A 442 32.56 -34.24 26.41
C VAL A 442 31.09 -33.77 26.25
N LYS A 443 30.92 -32.47 26.03
CA LYS A 443 29.60 -31.95 25.72
C LYS A 443 29.16 -32.36 24.31
N ASN A 444 27.88 -32.60 24.10
CA ASN A 444 27.28 -32.94 22.79
C ASN A 444 27.76 -31.99 21.66
N ALA A 445 27.87 -30.71 21.96
CA ALA A 445 28.35 -29.71 21.00
C ALA A 445 29.75 -29.97 20.45
N ALA A 446 30.64 -30.62 21.24
CA ALA A 446 31.99 -30.94 20.81
C ALA A 446 32.04 -32.05 19.73
N VAL A 447 31.05 -32.94 19.75
CA VAL A 447 30.85 -33.99 18.73
C VAL A 447 30.02 -33.51 17.56
N MET A 448 28.93 -32.80 17.85
CA MET A 448 27.98 -32.38 16.83
C MET A 448 28.53 -31.26 15.92
N TRP A 449 29.41 -30.40 16.44
CA TRP A 449 29.98 -29.31 15.63
C TRP A 449 30.80 -29.85 14.44
N PRO A 450 31.80 -30.70 14.64
CA PRO A 450 32.56 -31.26 13.51
C PRO A 450 31.71 -32.06 12.54
N VAL A 451 30.69 -32.79 13.01
CA VAL A 451 29.75 -33.49 12.13
C VAL A 451 28.99 -32.51 11.26
N ARG A 452 28.44 -31.42 11.84
CA ARG A 452 27.78 -30.36 11.06
C ARG A 452 28.68 -29.82 9.96
N ILE A 453 29.92 -29.43 10.30
CA ILE A 453 30.84 -28.88 9.31
C ILE A 453 31.13 -29.92 8.21
N ALA A 454 31.39 -31.19 8.58
CA ALA A 454 31.71 -32.24 7.62
C ALA A 454 30.58 -32.52 6.61
N VAL A 455 29.32 -32.43 7.01
CA VAL A 455 28.15 -32.72 6.15
C VAL A 455 27.59 -31.51 5.43
N SER A 456 27.91 -30.29 5.87
CA SER A 456 27.32 -29.09 5.29
C SER A 456 28.31 -28.02 4.82
N GLY A 457 29.55 -28.04 5.33
CA GLY A 457 30.51 -26.95 5.14
C GLY A 457 30.07 -25.62 5.75
N GLN A 458 29.08 -25.65 6.66
CA GLN A 458 28.44 -24.43 7.20
C GLN A 458 28.42 -24.41 8.72
N THR A 459 28.61 -23.22 9.29
CA THR A 459 28.53 -23.00 10.74
C THR A 459 27.09 -22.92 11.25
N VAL A 460 26.16 -22.62 10.36
CA VAL A 460 24.70 -22.56 10.61
C VAL A 460 24.01 -23.40 9.56
N THR A 461 23.12 -24.28 9.98
CA THR A 461 22.32 -25.15 9.11
C THR A 461 20.84 -24.98 9.46
N PRO A 462 19.93 -25.38 8.57
CA PRO A 462 18.50 -25.40 8.80
C PRO A 462 18.08 -25.97 10.13
#